data_33ddfa9e23517854af5bffbe25254f35
#
_entry.id   33ddfa9e23517854af5bffbe25254f35
#
_cell.length_a   1.000
_cell.length_b   1.000
_cell.length_c   1.000
_cell.angle_alpha   90.00
_cell.angle_beta   90.00
_cell.angle_gamma   90.00
#
_symmetry.space_group_name_H-M   'P 1'
#
loop_
_entity.id
_entity.type
_entity.pdbx_description
1 polymer ?
#
loop_
_entity_poly.entity_id
_entity_poly.type
_entity_poly.pdbx_seq_one_letter_code
_entity_poly.pdbx_strand_id
1 'polypeptide(L)'
;MKILFIASEAFPLAKVGGLADVASSLAAALHDLGHEPCLILPKYRSIKAHAREIPDSDVTVDSMGRHERLALKVTTLKEAVPVYLVENDTYFGTDEIYAQGELERFLFFSQSIPAVISRLNIHPDVIHCH
;
A
#
# COMPACT_ATOMS: atom_id res chain seq x y z
N MET A 1 2.79 15.15 -12.83
CA MET A 1 2.28 15.22 -11.43
C MET A 1 2.66 13.95 -10.70
N LYS A 2 2.97 14.06 -9.41
CA LYS A 2 3.16 12.93 -8.52
C LYS A 2 1.82 12.54 -7.91
N ILE A 3 1.38 11.30 -8.15
CA ILE A 3 0.05 10.84 -7.76
C ILE A 3 0.22 9.62 -6.85
N LEU A 4 -0.24 9.75 -5.61
CA LEU A 4 -0.22 8.66 -4.64
C LEU A 4 -1.59 7.97 -4.60
N PHE A 5 -1.61 6.68 -4.94
CA PHE A 5 -2.78 5.82 -4.75
C PHE A 5 -2.68 5.10 -3.41
N ILE A 6 -3.78 5.10 -2.67
CA ILE A 6 -3.91 4.34 -1.42
C ILE A 6 -5.09 3.40 -1.62
N ALA A 7 -4.83 2.09 -1.59
CA ALA A 7 -5.84 1.09 -1.88
C ALA A 7 -5.67 -0.17 -1.02
N SER A 8 -6.75 -0.90 -0.83
CA SER A 8 -6.73 -2.21 -0.18
C SER A 8 -6.31 -3.34 -1.11
N GLU A 9 -6.43 -3.15 -2.41
CA GLU A 9 -6.08 -4.15 -3.42
C GLU A 9 -5.57 -3.50 -4.71
N ALA A 10 -4.71 -4.22 -5.45
CA ALA A 10 -4.21 -3.85 -6.78
C ALA A 10 -3.79 -5.11 -7.54
N PHE A 11 -4.31 -5.30 -8.75
CA PHE A 11 -3.94 -6.44 -9.60
C PHE A 11 -2.52 -6.29 -10.17
N PRO A 12 -1.70 -7.33 -10.24
CA PRO A 12 -1.95 -8.72 -9.86
C PRO A 12 -1.55 -9.06 -8.41
N LEU A 13 -1.17 -8.10 -7.60
CA LEU A 13 -0.58 -8.31 -6.28
C LEU A 13 -1.61 -8.86 -5.29
N ALA A 14 -2.76 -8.23 -5.22
CA ALA A 14 -3.85 -8.58 -4.34
C ALA A 14 -5.17 -8.22 -5.01
N LYS A 15 -6.05 -9.20 -5.20
CA LYS A 15 -7.32 -8.98 -5.90
C LYS A 15 -8.46 -9.81 -5.31
N VAL A 16 -9.56 -9.14 -5.02
CA VAL A 16 -10.85 -9.75 -4.75
C VAL A 16 -11.88 -9.28 -5.79
N GLY A 17 -11.89 -8.00 -6.12
CA GLY A 17 -12.90 -7.41 -7.00
C GLY A 17 -12.35 -6.41 -8.01
N GLY A 18 -13.26 -5.63 -8.58
CA GLY A 18 -12.94 -4.64 -9.62
C GLY A 18 -12.07 -3.48 -9.13
N LEU A 19 -12.02 -3.24 -7.83
CA LEU A 19 -11.14 -2.20 -7.25
C LEU A 19 -9.67 -2.45 -7.61
N ALA A 20 -9.23 -3.71 -7.54
CA ALA A 20 -7.87 -4.08 -7.88
C ALA A 20 -7.52 -3.73 -9.33
N ASP A 21 -8.45 -3.99 -10.25
CA ASP A 21 -8.25 -3.67 -11.67
C ASP A 21 -8.19 -2.16 -11.91
N VAL A 22 -9.08 -1.41 -11.27
CA VAL A 22 -9.12 0.06 -11.39
C VAL A 22 -7.84 0.67 -10.85
N ALA A 23 -7.41 0.32 -9.64
CA ALA A 23 -6.20 0.89 -9.03
C ALA A 23 -4.96 0.66 -9.91
N SER A 24 -4.80 -0.55 -10.44
CA SER A 24 -3.64 -0.89 -11.26
C SER A 24 -3.70 -0.29 -12.67
N SER A 25 -4.87 -0.34 -13.31
CA SER A 25 -5.02 0.13 -14.68
C SER A 25 -4.94 1.64 -14.77
N LEU A 26 -5.55 2.34 -13.81
CA LEU A 26 -5.49 3.80 -13.77
C LEU A 26 -4.06 4.29 -13.48
N ALA A 27 -3.36 3.68 -12.53
CA ALA A 27 -1.99 4.03 -12.25
C ALA A 27 -1.08 3.81 -13.48
N ALA A 28 -1.24 2.68 -14.17
CA ALA A 28 -0.48 2.40 -15.39
C ALA A 28 -0.79 3.41 -16.50
N ALA A 29 -2.06 3.73 -16.73
CA ALA A 29 -2.45 4.70 -17.76
C ALA A 29 -1.91 6.11 -17.45
N LEU A 30 -1.91 6.53 -16.20
CA LEU A 30 -1.34 7.81 -15.79
C LEU A 30 0.19 7.83 -15.97
N HIS A 31 0.86 6.71 -15.71
CA HIS A 31 2.29 6.59 -16.00
C HIS A 31 2.57 6.76 -17.50
N ASP A 32 1.78 6.09 -18.35
CA ASP A 32 1.92 6.17 -19.81
C ASP A 32 1.66 7.60 -20.35
N LEU A 33 0.90 8.40 -19.61
CA LEU A 33 0.66 9.82 -19.89
C LEU A 33 1.76 10.75 -19.35
N GLY A 34 2.82 10.20 -18.77
CA GLY A 34 3.95 10.96 -18.26
C GLY A 34 3.80 11.51 -16.84
N HIS A 35 2.82 11.00 -16.07
CA HIS A 35 2.72 11.27 -14.65
C HIS A 35 3.60 10.31 -13.83
N GLU A 36 3.79 10.60 -12.57
CA GLU A 36 4.58 9.81 -11.63
C GLU A 36 3.66 9.17 -10.57
N PRO A 37 2.88 8.12 -10.93
CA PRO A 37 2.06 7.42 -9.95
C PRO A 37 2.89 6.50 -9.07
N CYS A 38 2.47 6.32 -7.82
CA CYS A 38 2.90 5.25 -6.94
C CYS A 38 1.72 4.77 -6.10
N LEU A 39 1.81 3.56 -5.56
CA LEU A 39 0.77 2.96 -4.73
C LEU A 39 1.28 2.66 -3.33
N ILE A 40 0.38 2.71 -2.34
CA ILE A 40 0.59 2.11 -1.02
C ILE A 40 -0.51 1.06 -0.80
N LEU A 41 -0.09 -0.16 -0.46
CA LEU A 41 -0.94 -1.32 -0.19
C LEU A 41 -0.55 -1.99 1.12
N PRO A 42 -1.48 -2.67 1.83
CA PRO A 42 -1.11 -3.62 2.86
C PRO A 42 -0.32 -4.80 2.27
N LYS A 43 0.68 -5.28 3.01
CA LYS A 43 1.44 -6.49 2.62
C LYS A 43 0.73 -7.74 3.15
N TYR A 44 -0.29 -8.18 2.43
CA TYR A 44 -0.96 -9.45 2.74
C TYR A 44 -0.01 -10.64 2.54
N ARG A 45 -0.23 -11.73 3.31
CA ARG A 45 0.53 -12.96 3.15
C ARG A 45 0.38 -13.56 1.74
N SER A 46 -0.79 -13.38 1.12
CA SER A 46 -1.09 -13.84 -0.24
C SER A 46 -0.26 -13.17 -1.33
N ILE A 47 0.33 -12.01 -1.08
CA ILE A 47 1.20 -11.34 -2.05
C ILE A 47 2.49 -12.13 -2.18
N LYS A 48 2.66 -12.84 -3.31
CA LYS A 48 3.81 -13.68 -3.63
C LYS A 48 4.86 -12.97 -4.51
N ALA A 49 4.55 -11.79 -5.01
CA ALA A 49 5.49 -11.01 -5.80
C ALA A 49 6.76 -10.73 -5.00
N HIS A 50 7.90 -10.75 -5.68
CA HIS A 50 9.15 -10.36 -5.07
C HIS A 50 9.08 -8.89 -4.64
N ALA A 51 9.28 -8.64 -3.36
CA ALA A 51 9.31 -7.30 -2.80
C ALA A 51 10.62 -7.10 -2.04
N ARG A 52 11.32 -6.02 -2.37
CA ARG A 52 12.59 -5.65 -1.73
C ARG A 52 12.29 -4.91 -0.43
N GLU A 53 13.02 -5.25 0.61
CA GLU A 53 12.97 -4.49 1.87
C GLU A 53 13.52 -3.08 1.67
N ILE A 54 12.89 -2.11 2.32
CA ILE A 54 13.39 -0.75 2.40
C ILE A 54 14.15 -0.64 3.72
N PRO A 55 15.48 -0.45 3.69
CA PRO A 55 16.27 -0.33 4.93
C PRO A 55 15.79 0.82 5.80
N ASP A 56 15.84 0.61 7.12
CA ASP A 56 15.49 1.62 8.12
C ASP A 56 14.07 2.21 7.93
N SER A 57 13.17 1.41 7.36
CA SER A 57 11.81 1.84 7.08
C SER A 57 10.82 1.60 8.22
N ASP A 58 11.29 1.06 9.32
CA ASP A 58 10.45 0.81 10.50
C ASP A 58 9.82 2.11 11.00
N VAL A 59 8.53 2.06 11.24
CA VAL A 59 7.73 3.17 11.77
C VAL A 59 6.85 2.65 12.89
N THR A 60 6.72 3.41 13.96
CA THR A 60 5.73 3.17 15.02
C THR A 60 4.54 4.10 14.79
N VAL A 61 3.35 3.52 14.79
CA VAL A 61 2.09 4.21 14.57
C VAL A 61 1.18 4.00 15.77
N ASP A 62 0.59 5.08 16.27
CA ASP A 62 -0.43 5.00 17.29
C ASP A 62 -1.77 4.71 16.63
N SER A 63 -2.34 3.57 16.95
CA SER A 63 -3.61 3.11 16.41
C SER A 63 -4.44 2.44 17.49
N MET A 64 -5.67 2.88 17.67
CA MET A 64 -6.64 2.29 18.63
C MET A 64 -6.07 2.15 20.05
N GLY A 65 -5.31 3.15 20.52
CA GLY A 65 -4.68 3.15 21.84
C GLY A 65 -3.46 2.23 21.98
N ARG A 66 -2.92 1.72 20.89
CA ARG A 66 -1.73 0.87 20.85
C ARG A 66 -0.63 1.50 20.02
N HIS A 67 0.62 1.16 20.38
CA HIS A 67 1.79 1.46 19.57
C HIS A 67 2.07 0.27 18.66
N GLU A 68 1.81 0.41 17.37
CA GLU A 68 1.99 -0.66 16.39
C GLU A 68 3.19 -0.33 15.50
N ARG A 69 4.03 -1.33 15.28
CA ARG A 69 5.20 -1.21 14.42
C ARG A 69 4.89 -1.75 13.03
N LEU A 70 5.34 -1.06 12.01
CA LEU A 70 5.30 -1.52 10.64
C LEU A 70 6.67 -1.39 9.97
N ALA A 71 6.89 -2.18 8.94
CA ALA A 71 8.02 -2.08 8.03
C ALA A 71 7.51 -1.88 6.60
N LEU A 72 8.38 -1.42 5.71
CA LEU A 72 8.02 -1.14 4.34
C LEU A 72 8.83 -2.00 3.37
N LYS A 73 8.15 -2.52 2.37
CA LYS A 73 8.75 -3.18 1.21
C LYS A 73 8.33 -2.46 -0.06
N VAL A 74 9.07 -2.65 -1.12
CA VAL A 74 8.76 -2.08 -2.43
C VAL A 74 8.81 -3.13 -3.52
N THR A 75 7.81 -3.09 -4.39
CA THR A 75 7.75 -3.83 -5.64
C THR A 75 7.27 -2.90 -6.75
N THR A 76 6.97 -3.42 -7.92
CA THR A 76 6.48 -2.61 -9.05
C THR A 76 5.27 -3.27 -9.70
N LEU A 77 4.39 -2.44 -10.27
CA LEU A 77 3.39 -2.86 -11.24
C LEU A 77 3.90 -2.57 -12.65
N LYS A 78 3.75 -3.55 -13.55
CA LYS A 78 4.19 -3.44 -14.96
C LYS A 78 5.63 -2.91 -15.10
N GLU A 79 6.50 -3.29 -14.16
CA GLU A 79 7.92 -2.90 -14.12
C GLU A 79 8.18 -1.37 -14.06
N ALA A 80 7.15 -0.56 -13.90
CA ALA A 80 7.24 0.89 -14.00
C ALA A 80 6.70 1.63 -12.77
N VAL A 81 5.53 1.23 -12.24
CA VAL A 81 4.86 1.95 -11.15
C VAL A 81 5.28 1.39 -9.79
N PRO A 82 5.94 2.17 -8.93
CA PRO A 82 6.33 1.72 -7.59
C PRO A 82 5.11 1.39 -6.73
N VAL A 83 5.20 0.28 -5.99
CA VAL A 83 4.20 -0.12 -5.00
C VAL A 83 4.89 -0.33 -3.66
N TYR A 84 4.54 0.48 -2.69
CA TYR A 84 5.01 0.38 -1.32
C TYR A 84 4.05 -0.49 -0.52
N LEU A 85 4.60 -1.51 0.12
CA LEU A 85 3.84 -2.51 0.86
C LEU A 85 4.05 -2.28 2.36
N VAL A 86 2.96 -2.06 3.08
CA VAL A 86 2.97 -1.88 4.53
C VAL A 86 2.90 -3.24 5.20
N GLU A 87 3.97 -3.65 5.85
CA GLU A 87 4.09 -4.93 6.52
C GLU A 87 3.80 -4.80 8.02
N ASN A 88 2.83 -5.58 8.49
CA ASN A 88 2.53 -5.78 9.90
C ASN A 88 1.80 -7.12 10.03
N ASP A 89 2.39 -8.08 10.71
CA ASP A 89 1.85 -9.45 10.77
C ASP A 89 0.54 -9.54 11.55
N THR A 90 0.33 -8.68 12.53
CA THR A 90 -0.90 -8.68 13.32
C THR A 90 -2.12 -8.36 12.46
N TYR A 91 -2.02 -7.36 11.59
CA TYR A 91 -3.15 -6.89 10.76
C TYR A 91 -3.17 -7.50 9.36
N PHE A 92 -2.01 -7.73 8.74
CA PHE A 92 -1.91 -8.14 7.34
C PHE A 92 -1.32 -9.52 7.12
N GLY A 93 -0.93 -10.23 8.19
CA GLY A 93 -0.36 -11.57 8.13
C GLY A 93 -1.37 -12.67 7.79
N THR A 94 -2.36 -12.39 6.96
CA THR A 94 -3.39 -13.31 6.49
C THR A 94 -3.42 -13.38 4.97
N ASP A 95 -3.99 -14.46 4.43
CA ASP A 95 -4.14 -14.60 2.99
C ASP A 95 -5.34 -13.83 2.44
N GLU A 96 -6.36 -13.62 3.27
CA GLU A 96 -7.58 -12.92 2.90
C GLU A 96 -7.42 -11.41 3.02
N ILE A 97 -7.90 -10.69 2.02
CA ILE A 97 -7.93 -9.22 2.03
C ILE A 97 -9.08 -8.74 2.92
N TYR A 98 -10.28 -9.20 2.66
CA TYR A 98 -11.48 -8.90 3.43
C TYR A 98 -11.85 -10.11 4.27
N ALA A 99 -11.65 -9.99 5.58
CA ALA A 99 -11.83 -11.05 6.55
C ALA A 99 -12.43 -10.51 7.83
N GLN A 100 -12.67 -11.38 8.77
CA GLN A 100 -13.10 -10.98 10.12
C GLN A 100 -12.04 -10.04 10.74
N GLY A 101 -12.49 -8.91 11.30
CA GLY A 101 -11.59 -7.87 11.83
C GLY A 101 -11.11 -6.87 10.78
N GLU A 102 -11.77 -6.76 9.62
CA GLU A 102 -11.35 -5.82 8.56
C GLU A 102 -11.44 -4.36 9.00
N LEU A 103 -12.37 -4.00 9.88
CA LEU A 103 -12.48 -2.62 10.37
C LEU A 103 -11.17 -2.17 11.05
N GLU A 104 -10.68 -2.96 11.99
CA GLU A 104 -9.44 -2.66 12.71
C GLU A 104 -8.24 -2.67 11.76
N ARG A 105 -8.21 -3.61 10.82
CA ARG A 105 -7.17 -3.74 9.81
C ARG A 105 -7.06 -2.48 8.95
N PHE A 106 -8.15 -2.03 8.39
CA PHE A 106 -8.13 -0.87 7.51
C PHE A 106 -8.11 0.46 8.25
N LEU A 107 -8.58 0.50 9.51
CA LEU A 107 -8.35 1.64 10.39
C LEU A 107 -6.85 1.81 10.67
N PHE A 108 -6.15 0.73 11.05
CA PHE A 108 -4.70 0.74 11.22
C PHE A 108 -3.99 1.18 9.93
N PHE A 109 -4.37 0.60 8.80
CA PHE A 109 -3.80 0.96 7.50
C PHE A 109 -3.96 2.46 7.21
N SER A 110 -5.18 2.98 7.34
CA SER A 110 -5.47 4.40 7.10
C SER A 110 -4.71 5.31 8.03
N GLN A 111 -4.62 4.98 9.31
CA GLN A 111 -3.88 5.75 10.30
C GLN A 111 -2.37 5.71 10.09
N SER A 112 -1.85 4.66 9.45
CA SER A 112 -0.42 4.53 9.15
C SER A 112 0.04 5.41 7.98
N ILE A 113 -0.85 5.80 7.08
CA ILE A 113 -0.49 6.48 5.83
C ILE A 113 0.32 7.76 6.02
N PRO A 114 -0.02 8.69 6.92
CA PRO A 114 0.80 9.89 7.11
C PRO A 114 2.24 9.58 7.51
N ALA A 115 2.43 8.60 8.39
CA ALA A 115 3.76 8.18 8.83
C ALA A 115 4.54 7.50 7.68
N VAL A 116 3.87 6.70 6.86
CA VAL A 116 4.46 6.05 5.68
C VAL A 116 4.89 7.09 4.65
N ILE A 117 4.05 8.06 4.33
CA ILE A 117 4.36 9.17 3.41
C ILE A 117 5.60 9.92 3.90
N SER A 118 5.63 10.28 5.18
CA SER A 118 6.76 10.97 5.79
C SER A 118 8.04 10.12 5.74
N ARG A 119 7.95 8.84 6.07
CA ARG A 119 9.10 7.93 6.10
C ARG A 119 9.71 7.71 4.71
N LEU A 120 8.87 7.61 3.69
CA LEU A 120 9.28 7.47 2.30
C LEU A 120 9.70 8.79 1.66
N ASN A 121 9.51 9.90 2.35
CA ASN A 121 9.76 11.25 1.84
C ASN A 121 9.00 11.50 0.51
N ILE A 122 7.78 11.01 0.42
CA ILE A 122 6.92 11.19 -0.75
C ILE A 122 6.20 12.54 -0.62
N HIS A 123 6.24 13.33 -1.68
CA HIS A 123 5.55 14.62 -1.77
C HIS A 123 4.57 14.58 -2.95
N PRO A 124 3.38 13.98 -2.77
CA PRO A 124 2.40 13.86 -3.84
C PRO A 124 1.71 15.20 -4.11
N ASP A 125 1.43 15.47 -5.40
CA ASP A 125 0.56 16.56 -5.80
C ASP A 125 -0.91 16.20 -5.56
N VAL A 126 -1.24 14.91 -5.66
CA VAL A 126 -2.59 14.35 -5.46
C VAL A 126 -2.51 13.04 -4.69
N ILE A 127 -3.40 12.87 -3.73
CA ILE A 127 -3.64 11.59 -3.05
C ILE A 127 -5.01 11.07 -3.52
N HIS A 128 -4.99 9.88 -4.13
CA HIS A 128 -6.17 9.21 -4.65
C HIS A 128 -6.46 7.98 -3.75
N CYS A 129 -7.47 8.12 -2.90
CA CYS A 129 -7.89 7.05 -1.98
C CYS A 129 -9.02 6.21 -2.58
N HIS A 130 -8.93 4.93 -2.38
CA HIS A 130 -9.95 3.94 -2.76
C HIS A 130 -10.57 3.27 -1.54
#